data_304325dea02212cd6f5c8374a2b1d6dc
#
_entry.id   304325dea02212cd6f5c8374a2b1d6dc
#
_cell.length_a   1.000
_cell.length_b   1.000
_cell.length_c   1.000
_cell.angle_alpha   90.00
_cell.angle_beta   90.00
_cell.angle_gamma   90.00
#
_symmetry.space_group_name_H-M   'P 1'
#
loop_
_entity.id
_entity.type
_entity.pdbx_description
1 polymer ?
#
loop_
_entity_poly.entity_id
_entity_poly.type
_entity_poly.pdbx_seq_one_letter_code
_entity_poly.pdbx_strand_id
1 'polypeptide(L)'
;MPLLRRFKIGLKRPLLLLAVICSMIGAGLPIQTAAQTRAPAQAPAQASNSKSGSSELSTYKLGGGDVITVQVFGEDELKRERVRLSDAGTLSFPSLGESRVRGMTVGALEEYIAKGLKGRYLLNPQVTVTIQEYRNFFLSGQVEKAGGYPFVPGITVRKAISMAGGFKPRASQDKINVIREDDPKGIPQRISLEALVQPGDIITVEESFF
;
A
#
# COMPACT_ATOMS: atom_id res chain seq x y z
N MET A 1 -50.94 16.04 3.08
CA MET A 1 -51.54 14.71 2.87
C MET A 1 -50.44 13.69 2.77
N PRO A 2 -50.48 12.63 3.57
CA PRO A 2 -49.36 11.76 3.87
C PRO A 2 -49.39 10.46 3.08
N LEU A 3 -48.26 9.84 2.88
CA LEU A 3 -48.18 8.39 2.63
C LEU A 3 -46.95 7.79 3.33
N LEU A 4 -47.19 7.33 4.54
CA LEU A 4 -46.42 6.34 5.23
C LEU A 4 -46.45 5.01 4.49
N ARG A 5 -45.33 4.39 4.21
CA ARG A 5 -45.24 2.95 3.92
C ARG A 5 -44.32 2.29 4.98
N ARG A 6 -45.02 1.69 5.94
CA ARG A 6 -44.48 0.70 6.88
C ARG A 6 -44.07 -0.56 6.10
N PHE A 7 -42.88 -1.07 6.33
CA PHE A 7 -42.54 -2.43 5.93
C PHE A 7 -42.33 -3.29 7.17
N LYS A 8 -43.12 -4.37 7.21
CA LYS A 8 -43.31 -5.32 8.31
C LYS A 8 -42.13 -6.28 8.46
N ILE A 9 -41.77 -6.49 9.69
CA ILE A 9 -40.97 -7.56 10.27
C ILE A 9 -41.58 -8.92 9.98
N GLY A 10 -40.79 -9.83 9.44
CA GLY A 10 -41.14 -11.24 9.27
C GLY A 10 -40.18 -12.14 10.05
N LEU A 11 -40.53 -12.39 11.28
CA LEU A 11 -39.93 -13.37 12.19
C LEU A 11 -40.52 -14.76 11.89
N LYS A 12 -39.72 -15.74 11.51
CA LYS A 12 -40.10 -17.18 11.57
C LYS A 12 -38.92 -18.05 11.97
N ARG A 13 -38.93 -18.47 13.23
CA ARG A 13 -38.34 -19.73 13.70
C ARG A 13 -39.37 -20.84 13.43
N PRO A 14 -38.93 -22.09 13.21
CA PRO A 14 -39.31 -23.12 14.15
C PRO A 14 -38.18 -24.09 14.54
N LEU A 15 -38.17 -24.30 15.80
CA LEU A 15 -37.78 -25.40 16.63
C LEU A 15 -38.32 -26.77 16.12
N LEU A 16 -37.49 -27.82 16.05
CA LEU A 16 -37.94 -29.20 16.20
C LEU A 16 -36.84 -30.11 16.73
N LEU A 17 -37.11 -30.58 17.93
CA LEU A 17 -36.50 -31.69 18.64
C LEU A 17 -36.76 -33.01 17.90
N LEU A 18 -35.80 -33.94 17.92
CA LEU A 18 -36.11 -35.36 18.14
C LEU A 18 -34.89 -36.14 18.58
N ALA A 19 -34.97 -36.68 19.82
CA ALA A 19 -34.12 -37.68 20.40
C ALA A 19 -34.56 -39.07 19.92
N VAL A 20 -33.61 -39.97 19.62
CA VAL A 20 -33.82 -41.41 19.74
C VAL A 20 -32.57 -42.10 20.27
N ILE A 21 -32.80 -42.75 21.37
CA ILE A 21 -31.95 -43.68 22.11
C ILE A 21 -31.94 -45.00 21.31
N CYS A 22 -30.79 -45.66 21.19
CA CYS A 22 -30.77 -47.13 21.21
C CYS A 22 -29.42 -47.69 21.73
N SER A 23 -29.50 -48.39 22.81
CA SER A 23 -28.57 -49.19 23.55
C SER A 23 -28.31 -50.55 22.86
N MET A 24 -27.10 -51.10 22.94
CA MET A 24 -26.82 -52.55 23.14
C MET A 24 -25.29 -52.77 23.08
N ILE A 25 -24.71 -53.05 24.20
CA ILE A 25 -24.00 -54.20 24.77
C ILE A 25 -23.21 -55.09 23.78
N GLY A 26 -21.91 -55.16 24.00
CA GLY A 26 -21.02 -56.18 23.42
C GLY A 26 -19.63 -56.13 24.10
N ALA A 27 -19.47 -57.00 25.08
CA ALA A 27 -18.24 -57.20 25.83
C ALA A 27 -17.14 -57.90 24.98
N GLY A 28 -15.89 -57.48 25.16
CA GLY A 28 -14.72 -58.18 24.62
C GLY A 28 -13.42 -57.42 24.95
N LEU A 29 -12.78 -57.83 26.02
CA LEU A 29 -11.42 -57.51 26.45
C LEU A 29 -10.42 -58.54 25.90
N PRO A 30 -9.08 -58.38 26.04
CA PRO A 30 -8.18 -57.29 25.68
C PRO A 30 -6.99 -57.80 24.84
N ILE A 31 -6.30 -56.97 24.11
CA ILE A 31 -4.90 -57.20 23.79
C ILE A 31 -4.22 -55.83 23.75
N GLN A 32 -3.39 -55.57 24.73
CA GLN A 32 -2.45 -54.46 24.77
C GLN A 32 -1.34 -54.72 23.75
N THR A 33 -1.24 -53.91 22.76
CA THR A 33 0.00 -53.75 22.00
C THR A 33 0.35 -52.28 22.03
N ALA A 34 1.32 -51.95 22.86
CA ALA A 34 1.91 -50.62 22.96
C ALA A 34 2.70 -50.36 21.68
N ALA A 35 2.11 -49.65 20.75
CA ALA A 35 2.82 -48.96 19.69
C ALA A 35 2.90 -47.48 20.06
N GLN A 36 4.04 -47.09 20.58
CA GLN A 36 4.41 -45.70 20.78
C GLN A 36 4.49 -44.99 19.41
N THR A 37 3.42 -44.41 18.96
CA THR A 37 3.44 -43.51 17.84
C THR A 37 3.98 -42.16 18.33
N ARG A 38 5.27 -42.00 18.07
CA ARG A 38 6.03 -40.77 18.26
C ARG A 38 5.33 -39.67 17.48
N ALA A 39 4.66 -38.75 18.16
CA ALA A 39 4.12 -37.54 17.58
C ALA A 39 5.26 -36.75 16.92
N PRO A 40 5.08 -36.24 15.68
CA PRO A 40 6.06 -35.32 15.12
C PRO A 40 6.01 -34.05 15.95
N ALA A 41 7.16 -33.68 16.50
CA ALA A 41 7.40 -32.42 17.16
C ALA A 41 6.98 -31.29 16.19
N GLN A 42 5.98 -30.55 16.57
CA GLN A 42 5.65 -29.29 15.93
C GLN A 42 6.83 -28.36 16.14
N ALA A 43 7.60 -28.15 15.08
CA ALA A 43 8.57 -27.06 15.02
C ALA A 43 7.80 -25.75 15.31
N PRO A 44 8.33 -24.87 16.16
CA PRO A 44 7.72 -23.55 16.35
C PRO A 44 7.71 -22.85 15.00
N ALA A 45 6.52 -22.52 14.51
CA ALA A 45 6.36 -21.63 13.39
C ALA A 45 7.08 -20.33 13.75
N GLN A 46 8.24 -20.14 13.18
CA GLN A 46 8.92 -18.84 13.20
C GLN A 46 7.98 -17.88 12.53
N ALA A 47 7.34 -17.04 13.33
CA ALA A 47 6.69 -15.85 12.86
C ALA A 47 7.77 -15.06 12.10
N SER A 48 7.80 -15.22 10.79
CA SER A 48 8.57 -14.37 9.91
C SER A 48 8.08 -12.95 10.10
N ASN A 49 8.86 -12.23 10.89
CA ASN A 49 8.67 -10.83 11.19
C ASN A 49 8.68 -10.07 9.86
N SER A 50 7.49 -9.77 9.34
CA SER A 50 7.26 -8.97 8.13
C SER A 50 7.58 -7.49 8.40
N LYS A 51 8.82 -7.22 8.80
CA LYS A 51 9.37 -5.88 9.01
C LYS A 51 9.96 -5.28 7.73
N SER A 52 9.89 -5.99 6.59
CA SER A 52 10.52 -5.53 5.35
C SER A 52 9.74 -4.45 4.61
N GLY A 53 8.45 -4.25 4.91
CA GLY A 53 7.65 -3.22 4.25
C GLY A 53 7.71 -1.83 4.89
N SER A 54 8.08 -1.75 6.18
CA SER A 54 8.06 -0.49 6.92
C SER A 54 9.35 0.33 6.78
N SER A 55 10.47 -0.28 6.42
CA SER A 55 11.75 0.44 6.29
C SER A 55 11.88 1.20 4.97
N GLU A 56 11.31 0.72 3.88
CA GLU A 56 11.33 1.44 2.59
C GLU A 56 10.37 2.62 2.58
N LEU A 57 9.22 2.51 3.25
CA LEU A 57 8.27 3.61 3.40
C LEU A 57 8.80 4.73 4.29
N SER A 58 9.69 4.42 5.24
CA SER A 58 10.30 5.45 6.12
C SER A 58 11.30 6.35 5.39
N THR A 59 11.83 5.91 4.24
CA THR A 59 12.79 6.67 3.42
C THR A 59 12.14 7.38 2.23
N TYR A 60 10.88 7.06 1.92
CA TYR A 60 10.16 7.70 0.82
C TYR A 60 10.02 9.20 1.04
N LYS A 61 10.35 9.99 0.01
CA LYS A 61 10.23 11.45 0.01
C LYS A 61 8.99 11.87 -0.75
N LEU A 62 8.15 12.62 -0.08
CA LEU A 62 6.94 13.19 -0.64
C LEU A 62 7.26 14.12 -1.81
N GLY A 63 6.42 14.08 -2.84
CA GLY A 63 6.55 14.91 -4.03
C GLY A 63 5.21 15.47 -4.50
N GLY A 64 5.25 16.30 -5.51
CA GLY A 64 4.04 16.83 -6.16
C GLY A 64 3.21 15.70 -6.75
N GLY A 65 1.88 15.76 -6.59
CA GLY A 65 0.96 14.75 -7.09
C GLY A 65 0.66 13.59 -6.13
N ASP A 66 1.45 13.39 -5.07
CA ASP A 66 1.14 12.39 -4.04
C ASP A 66 -0.19 12.74 -3.33
N VAL A 67 -0.97 11.74 -2.99
CA VAL A 67 -2.20 11.89 -2.22
C VAL A 67 -1.99 11.32 -0.84
N ILE A 68 -2.14 12.15 0.18
CA ILE A 68 -1.95 11.81 1.58
C ILE A 68 -3.21 12.03 2.40
N THR A 69 -3.31 11.31 3.51
CA THR A 69 -4.29 11.56 4.57
C THR A 69 -3.51 11.96 5.82
N VAL A 70 -3.93 13.05 6.44
CA VAL A 70 -3.38 13.54 7.70
C VAL A 70 -4.45 13.41 8.77
N GLN A 71 -4.13 12.77 9.89
CA GLN A 71 -5.01 12.63 11.05
C GLN A 71 -4.33 13.18 12.29
N VAL A 72 -5.04 13.93 13.07
CA VAL A 72 -4.63 14.40 14.40
C VAL A 72 -5.50 13.70 15.42
N PHE A 73 -4.87 12.95 16.32
CA PHE A 73 -5.60 12.17 17.31
C PHE A 73 -6.42 13.08 18.25
N GLY A 74 -7.71 12.77 18.36
CA GLY A 74 -8.66 13.54 19.20
C GLY A 74 -9.23 14.81 18.55
N GLU A 75 -8.83 15.14 17.30
CA GLU A 75 -9.23 16.37 16.62
C GLU A 75 -9.73 16.06 15.20
N ASP A 76 -10.98 15.66 15.08
CA ASP A 76 -11.59 15.31 13.79
C ASP A 76 -11.68 16.51 12.83
N GLU A 77 -11.77 17.73 13.35
CA GLU A 77 -11.80 18.97 12.54
C GLU A 77 -10.48 19.22 11.80
N LEU A 78 -9.37 18.74 12.34
CA LEU A 78 -8.04 18.84 11.73
C LEU A 78 -7.73 17.69 10.77
N LYS A 79 -8.59 16.68 10.70
CA LYS A 79 -8.43 15.57 9.77
C LYS A 79 -8.51 16.06 8.32
N ARG A 80 -7.58 15.61 7.50
CA ARG A 80 -7.56 15.87 6.06
C ARG A 80 -7.41 14.56 5.31
N GLU A 81 -8.47 14.18 4.62
CA GLU A 81 -8.51 12.95 3.83
C GLU A 81 -8.19 13.27 2.36
N ARG A 82 -7.38 12.39 1.73
CA ARG A 82 -7.09 12.39 0.29
C ARG A 82 -6.66 13.78 -0.24
N VAL A 83 -5.77 14.43 0.49
CA VAL A 83 -5.20 15.70 0.03
C VAL A 83 -4.09 15.42 -0.98
N ARG A 84 -4.25 15.93 -2.20
CA ARG A 84 -3.21 15.90 -3.23
C ARG A 84 -2.22 17.03 -2.99
N LEU A 85 -0.94 16.69 -2.92
CA LEU A 85 0.11 17.68 -2.89
C LEU A 85 0.16 18.43 -4.22
N SER A 86 0.36 19.74 -4.16
CA SER A 86 0.50 20.56 -5.38
C SER A 86 1.75 20.16 -6.18
N ASP A 87 1.85 20.57 -7.42
CA ASP A 87 3.03 20.32 -8.27
C ASP A 87 4.32 20.90 -7.66
N ALA A 88 4.20 21.99 -6.90
CA ALA A 88 5.29 22.54 -6.12
C ALA A 88 5.65 21.72 -4.87
N GLY A 89 4.84 20.69 -4.55
CA GLY A 89 4.98 19.86 -3.35
C GLY A 89 4.59 20.61 -2.09
N THR A 90 3.51 21.40 -2.14
CA THR A 90 2.96 22.10 -0.99
C THR A 90 1.71 21.39 -0.46
N LEU A 91 1.51 21.50 0.83
CA LEU A 91 0.34 21.04 1.57
C LEU A 91 -0.33 22.23 2.23
N SER A 92 -1.63 22.43 1.98
CA SER A 92 -2.43 23.39 2.74
C SER A 92 -3.04 22.67 3.96
N PHE A 93 -2.65 23.08 5.16
CA PHE A 93 -3.14 22.51 6.41
C PHE A 93 -3.78 23.61 7.28
N PRO A 94 -4.95 23.33 7.91
CA PRO A 94 -5.57 24.28 8.83
C PRO A 94 -4.59 24.70 9.91
N SER A 95 -4.66 25.94 10.32
CA SER A 95 -3.80 26.51 11.36
C SER A 95 -2.32 26.70 11.00
N LEU A 96 -1.78 25.98 10.00
CA LEU A 96 -0.38 26.13 9.54
C LEU A 96 -0.28 26.85 8.18
N GLY A 97 -1.40 26.93 7.45
CA GLY A 97 -1.43 27.50 6.10
C GLY A 97 -0.77 26.58 5.08
N GLU A 98 -0.23 27.17 4.03
CA GLU A 98 0.46 26.47 2.97
C GLU A 98 1.92 26.22 3.37
N SER A 99 2.32 24.93 3.33
CA SER A 99 3.64 24.48 3.77
C SER A 99 4.29 23.64 2.69
N ARG A 100 5.58 23.91 2.40
CA ARG A 100 6.35 23.12 1.44
C ARG A 100 6.80 21.82 2.08
N VAL A 101 6.29 20.69 1.57
CA VAL A 101 6.55 19.34 2.12
C VAL A 101 7.33 18.46 1.15
N ARG A 102 7.63 18.95 -0.06
CA ARG A 102 8.43 18.23 -1.05
C ARG A 102 9.78 17.83 -0.48
N GLY A 103 10.14 16.54 -0.62
CA GLY A 103 11.39 16.00 -0.12
C GLY A 103 11.37 15.59 1.36
N MET A 104 10.29 15.89 2.09
CA MET A 104 10.11 15.38 3.45
C MET A 104 9.70 13.92 3.44
N THR A 105 10.13 13.16 4.43
CA THR A 105 9.56 11.83 4.69
C THR A 105 8.23 11.96 5.42
N VAL A 106 7.45 10.89 5.44
CA VAL A 106 6.18 10.85 6.20
C VAL A 106 6.40 11.24 7.66
N GLY A 107 7.39 10.64 8.31
CA GLY A 107 7.72 10.96 9.72
C GLY A 107 8.17 12.40 9.92
N ALA A 108 8.95 12.97 8.98
CA ALA A 108 9.34 14.38 9.06
C ALA A 108 8.13 15.33 8.92
N LEU A 109 7.15 14.95 8.09
CA LEU A 109 5.91 15.71 7.96
C LEU A 109 5.04 15.61 9.23
N GLU A 110 4.94 14.43 9.84
CA GLU A 110 4.25 14.24 11.11
C GLU A 110 4.82 15.14 12.20
N GLU A 111 6.15 15.12 12.34
CA GLU A 111 6.85 16.00 13.31
C GLU A 111 6.65 17.49 13.00
N TYR A 112 6.70 17.87 11.72
CA TYR A 112 6.51 19.25 11.29
C TYR A 112 5.12 19.76 11.70
N ILE A 113 4.07 18.99 11.41
CA ILE A 113 2.69 19.34 11.76
C ILE A 113 2.53 19.35 13.28
N ALA A 114 3.04 18.32 13.98
CA ALA A 114 2.96 18.25 15.45
C ALA A 114 3.62 19.46 16.12
N LYS A 115 4.81 19.88 15.65
CA LYS A 115 5.49 21.09 16.16
C LYS A 115 4.67 22.35 15.92
N GLY A 116 4.04 22.48 14.75
CA GLY A 116 3.23 23.65 14.41
C GLY A 116 1.93 23.77 15.22
N LEU A 117 1.36 22.63 15.63
CA LEU A 117 0.15 22.59 16.45
C LEU A 117 0.44 22.75 17.95
N LYS A 118 1.65 22.34 18.39
CA LYS A 118 2.01 22.31 19.80
C LYS A 118 2.08 23.71 20.42
N GLY A 119 1.44 23.85 21.57
CA GLY A 119 1.46 25.07 22.39
C GLY A 119 0.54 26.18 21.89
N ARG A 120 0.14 26.18 20.63
CA ARG A 120 -0.75 27.19 20.04
C ARG A 120 -2.18 26.66 19.97
N TYR A 121 -2.36 25.39 19.64
CA TYR A 121 -3.65 24.75 19.45
C TYR A 121 -3.83 23.54 20.37
N LEU A 122 -2.80 22.73 20.54
CA LEU A 122 -2.82 21.48 21.31
C LEU A 122 -1.62 21.39 22.26
N LEU A 123 -1.80 20.72 23.40
CA LEU A 123 -0.71 20.50 24.36
C LEU A 123 0.22 19.38 23.91
N ASN A 124 -0.32 18.28 23.43
CA ASN A 124 0.42 17.10 22.98
C ASN A 124 -0.20 16.49 21.72
N PRO A 125 -0.05 17.15 20.55
CA PRO A 125 -0.62 16.65 19.30
C PRO A 125 0.09 15.37 18.85
N GLN A 126 -0.71 14.33 18.57
CA GLN A 126 -0.25 13.13 17.90
C GLN A 126 -0.78 13.14 16.47
N VAL A 127 0.13 13.19 15.52
CA VAL A 127 -0.19 13.29 14.09
C VAL A 127 0.22 12.01 13.40
N THR A 128 -0.65 11.49 12.54
CA THR A 128 -0.37 10.35 11.67
C THR A 128 -0.60 10.76 10.23
N VAL A 129 0.38 10.50 9.38
CA VAL A 129 0.31 10.75 7.94
C VAL A 129 0.37 9.42 7.20
N THR A 130 -0.58 9.20 6.31
CA THR A 130 -0.64 7.99 5.47
C THR A 130 -0.67 8.38 4.01
N ILE A 131 0.18 7.74 3.20
CA ILE A 131 0.13 7.89 1.75
C ILE A 131 -0.99 7.03 1.21
N GLN A 132 -1.94 7.62 0.51
CA GLN A 132 -3.07 6.93 -0.13
C GLN A 132 -2.74 6.56 -1.57
N GLU A 133 -2.14 7.50 -2.30
CA GLU A 133 -1.72 7.28 -3.68
C GLU A 133 -0.37 7.95 -3.88
N TYR A 134 0.53 7.21 -4.51
CA TYR A 134 1.82 7.75 -4.97
C TYR A 134 1.64 8.44 -6.32
N ARG A 135 2.49 9.42 -6.62
CA ARG A 135 2.55 10.00 -7.95
C ARG A 135 2.93 8.96 -9.00
N ASN A 136 2.46 9.17 -10.21
CA ASN A 136 2.71 8.28 -11.34
C ASN A 136 4.18 8.26 -11.74
N PHE A 137 4.62 7.14 -12.30
CA PHE A 137 5.82 7.06 -13.13
C PHE A 137 5.42 7.03 -14.60
N PHE A 138 6.37 7.29 -15.50
CA PHE A 138 6.10 7.42 -16.92
C PHE A 138 6.93 6.40 -17.71
N LEU A 139 6.29 5.78 -18.71
CA LEU A 139 6.93 4.90 -19.68
C LEU A 139 6.88 5.53 -21.06
N SER A 140 8.01 5.49 -21.77
CA SER A 140 8.16 6.05 -23.11
C SER A 140 9.01 5.15 -24.01
N GLY A 141 9.06 5.47 -25.30
CA GLY A 141 9.86 4.71 -26.29
C GLY A 141 9.16 3.45 -26.81
N GLN A 142 9.90 2.35 -26.89
CA GLN A 142 9.47 1.10 -27.53
C GLN A 142 8.66 0.18 -26.58
N VAL A 143 7.58 0.74 -25.98
CA VAL A 143 6.57 0.00 -25.23
C VAL A 143 5.21 0.12 -25.94
N GLU A 144 4.34 -0.87 -25.79
CA GLU A 144 3.05 -0.91 -26.51
C GLU A 144 2.20 0.33 -26.20
N LYS A 145 2.08 0.69 -24.92
CA LYS A 145 1.30 1.84 -24.46
C LYS A 145 2.21 2.76 -23.65
N ALA A 146 2.78 3.76 -24.29
CA ALA A 146 3.50 4.82 -23.59
C ALA A 146 2.52 5.72 -22.81
N GLY A 147 2.94 6.19 -21.62
CA GLY A 147 2.10 7.04 -20.77
C GLY A 147 2.46 6.98 -19.29
N GLY A 148 1.62 7.61 -18.46
CA GLY A 148 1.77 7.60 -17.01
C GLY A 148 1.05 6.42 -16.38
N TYR A 149 1.70 5.78 -15.41
CA TYR A 149 1.19 4.59 -14.71
C TYR A 149 1.22 4.81 -13.20
N PRO A 150 0.23 4.27 -12.47
CA PRO A 150 0.21 4.37 -11.03
C PRO A 150 1.38 3.58 -10.43
N PHE A 151 2.10 4.23 -9.51
CA PHE A 151 3.19 3.57 -8.80
C PHE A 151 2.65 2.62 -7.71
N VAL A 152 3.30 1.46 -7.61
CA VAL A 152 3.07 0.50 -6.54
C VAL A 152 4.43 0.17 -5.89
N PRO A 153 4.56 0.24 -4.55
CA PRO A 153 5.81 -0.07 -3.87
C PRO A 153 6.35 -1.45 -4.26
N GLY A 154 7.66 -1.52 -4.54
CA GLY A 154 8.32 -2.76 -4.96
C GLY A 154 8.10 -3.15 -6.43
N ILE A 155 7.56 -2.24 -7.27
CA ILE A 155 7.44 -2.48 -8.70
C ILE A 155 8.81 -2.43 -9.38
N THR A 156 9.10 -3.44 -10.22
CA THR A 156 10.31 -3.45 -11.05
C THR A 156 10.02 -2.91 -12.45
N VAL A 157 11.08 -2.53 -13.16
CA VAL A 157 10.99 -2.08 -14.56
C VAL A 157 10.30 -3.14 -15.45
N ARG A 158 10.59 -4.41 -15.24
CA ARG A 158 9.91 -5.51 -15.93
C ARG A 158 8.40 -5.50 -15.73
N LYS A 159 7.94 -5.36 -14.48
CA LYS A 159 6.51 -5.27 -14.17
C LYS A 159 5.87 -4.02 -14.75
N ALA A 160 6.58 -2.88 -14.67
CA ALA A 160 6.13 -1.62 -15.23
C ALA A 160 5.89 -1.72 -16.76
N ILE A 161 6.83 -2.30 -17.49
CA ILE A 161 6.70 -2.53 -18.94
C ILE A 161 5.54 -3.49 -19.24
N SER A 162 5.35 -4.53 -18.41
CA SER A 162 4.20 -5.45 -18.56
C SER A 162 2.86 -4.73 -18.39
N MET A 163 2.77 -3.75 -17.48
CA MET A 163 1.57 -2.90 -17.33
C MET A 163 1.30 -2.07 -18.58
N ALA A 164 2.36 -1.69 -19.31
CA ALA A 164 2.24 -0.97 -20.58
C ALA A 164 1.92 -1.88 -21.78
N GLY A 165 1.63 -3.16 -21.56
CA GLY A 165 1.35 -4.13 -22.62
C GLY A 165 2.56 -4.84 -23.18
N GLY A 166 3.76 -4.59 -22.61
CA GLY A 166 5.00 -5.20 -23.03
C GLY A 166 5.84 -4.35 -23.97
N PHE A 167 6.86 -4.99 -24.50
CA PHE A 167 7.77 -4.40 -25.48
C PHE A 167 7.20 -4.45 -26.90
N LYS A 168 7.46 -3.42 -27.68
CA LYS A 168 7.25 -3.47 -29.14
C LYS A 168 8.27 -4.41 -29.80
N PRO A 169 8.00 -4.94 -31.03
CA PRO A 169 8.87 -5.89 -31.72
C PRO A 169 10.33 -5.42 -31.91
N ARG A 170 10.54 -4.08 -31.97
CA ARG A 170 11.87 -3.50 -32.17
C ARG A 170 12.50 -2.94 -30.88
N ALA A 171 11.93 -3.26 -29.73
CA ALA A 171 12.44 -2.80 -28.46
C ALA A 171 13.76 -3.49 -28.07
N SER A 172 14.70 -2.73 -27.54
CA SER A 172 15.88 -3.28 -26.90
C SER A 172 15.62 -3.54 -25.42
N GLN A 173 15.78 -4.80 -24.99
CA GLN A 173 15.61 -5.16 -23.57
C GLN A 173 16.81 -4.73 -22.71
N ASP A 174 17.95 -4.45 -23.36
CA ASP A 174 19.17 -4.06 -22.67
C ASP A 174 19.38 -2.55 -22.63
N LYS A 175 18.69 -1.79 -23.50
CA LYS A 175 18.81 -0.33 -23.60
C LYS A 175 17.60 0.35 -22.98
N ILE A 176 17.54 0.28 -21.65
CA ILE A 176 16.49 0.93 -20.86
C ILE A 176 17.14 2.01 -20.02
N ASN A 177 16.67 3.22 -20.15
CA ASN A 177 17.16 4.37 -19.41
C ASN A 177 16.08 4.89 -18.48
N VAL A 178 16.47 5.41 -17.32
CA VAL A 178 15.61 6.10 -16.38
C VAL A 178 16.14 7.49 -16.13
N ILE A 179 15.25 8.46 -16.09
CA ILE A 179 15.49 9.78 -15.53
C ILE A 179 14.77 9.81 -14.20
N ARG A 180 15.54 9.99 -13.12
CA ARG A 180 15.00 10.09 -11.76
C ARG A 180 14.44 11.49 -11.52
N GLU A 181 13.28 11.59 -10.90
CA GLU A 181 12.71 12.90 -10.54
C GLU A 181 13.60 13.67 -9.56
N ASP A 182 14.33 12.95 -8.70
CA ASP A 182 15.26 13.54 -7.72
C ASP A 182 16.56 14.03 -8.36
N ASP A 183 16.85 13.69 -9.62
CA ASP A 183 18.06 14.16 -10.32
C ASP A 183 17.82 15.56 -10.92
N PRO A 184 18.42 16.61 -10.36
CA PRO A 184 18.25 17.98 -10.88
C PRO A 184 18.85 18.18 -12.28
N LYS A 185 19.73 17.29 -12.72
CA LYS A 185 20.34 17.34 -14.05
C LYS A 185 19.52 16.58 -15.10
N GLY A 186 18.59 15.73 -14.67
CA GLY A 186 17.77 14.91 -15.59
C GLY A 186 18.60 14.00 -16.49
N ILE A 187 19.71 13.47 -16.01
CA ILE A 187 20.61 12.66 -16.83
C ILE A 187 20.03 11.23 -16.93
N PRO A 188 19.80 10.72 -18.18
CA PRO A 188 19.36 9.36 -18.35
C PRO A 188 20.42 8.36 -17.83
N GLN A 189 20.01 7.47 -16.94
CA GLN A 189 20.82 6.41 -16.37
C GLN A 189 20.35 5.07 -16.89
N ARG A 190 21.28 4.22 -17.31
CA ARG A 190 20.93 2.87 -17.74
C ARG A 190 20.55 2.01 -16.57
N ILE A 191 19.44 1.29 -16.69
CA ILE A 191 18.94 0.39 -15.65
C ILE A 191 18.59 -0.98 -16.20
N SER A 192 18.57 -1.97 -15.32
CA SER A 192 18.16 -3.34 -15.65
C SER A 192 16.65 -3.52 -15.49
N LEU A 193 16.11 -4.58 -16.07
CA LEU A 193 14.71 -4.96 -15.92
C LEU A 193 14.31 -5.28 -14.47
N GLU A 194 15.27 -5.72 -13.66
CA GLU A 194 15.04 -6.05 -12.25
C GLU A 194 15.18 -4.84 -11.31
N ALA A 195 15.60 -3.69 -11.84
CA ALA A 195 15.72 -2.47 -11.04
C ALA A 195 14.34 -2.01 -10.56
N LEU A 196 14.32 -1.44 -9.36
CA LEU A 196 13.12 -0.86 -8.78
C LEU A 196 12.82 0.50 -9.43
N VAL A 197 11.55 0.68 -9.76
CA VAL A 197 11.01 1.97 -10.21
C VAL A 197 10.72 2.83 -8.99
N GLN A 198 10.89 4.13 -9.12
CA GLN A 198 10.51 5.11 -8.10
C GLN A 198 9.35 5.98 -8.61
N PRO A 199 8.53 6.55 -7.71
CA PRO A 199 7.50 7.49 -8.11
C PRO A 199 8.11 8.71 -8.80
N GLY A 200 7.52 9.12 -9.93
CA GLY A 200 8.02 10.25 -10.72
C GLY A 200 9.10 9.87 -11.74
N ASP A 201 9.57 8.62 -11.78
CA ASP A 201 10.56 8.18 -12.77
C ASP A 201 10.02 8.29 -14.20
N ILE A 202 10.90 8.66 -15.12
CA ILE A 202 10.66 8.57 -16.56
C ILE A 202 11.54 7.46 -17.11
N ILE A 203 10.93 6.34 -17.53
CA ILE A 203 11.62 5.18 -18.07
C ILE A 203 11.44 5.19 -19.58
N THR A 204 12.55 5.14 -20.30
CA THR A 204 12.56 5.13 -21.76
C THR A 204 13.20 3.83 -22.27
N VAL A 205 12.44 3.10 -23.08
CA VAL A 205 12.92 1.91 -23.77
C VAL A 205 13.40 2.30 -25.17
N GLU A 206 14.67 2.06 -25.46
CA GLU A 206 15.25 2.40 -26.76
C GLU A 206 14.92 1.32 -27.81
N GLU A 207 15.08 1.71 -29.07
CA GLU A 207 14.97 0.80 -30.20
C GLU A 207 16.23 -0.03 -30.37
N SER A 208 16.06 -1.30 -30.73
CA SER A 208 17.16 -2.17 -31.15
C SER A 208 17.48 -1.91 -32.63
N PHE A 209 18.67 -1.49 -32.91
CA PHE A 209 19.13 -1.28 -34.27
C PHE A 209 19.73 -2.59 -34.85
N PHE A 210 18.84 -3.58 -35.09
CA PHE A 210 19.18 -4.75 -35.95
C PHE A 210 17.93 -5.50 -36.35
#